data_1cffb8392f95c019cb9ff2a376205f51
#
_entry.id   1cffb8392f95c019cb9ff2a376205f51
#
_cell.length_a   1.000
_cell.length_b   1.000
_cell.length_c   1.000
_cell.angle_alpha   90.00
_cell.angle_beta   90.00
_cell.angle_gamma   90.00
#
_symmetry.space_group_name_H-M   'P 1'
#
loop_
_entity.id
_entity.type
_entity.pdbx_description
1 polymer ?
#
loop_
_entity_poly.entity_id
_entity_poly.type
_entity_poly.pdbx_seq_one_letter_code
_entity_poly.pdbx_strand_id
1 'polypeptide(L)'
;MSFLNDISSFSKVALKSVETCVRREDGSRVLEARDASGKFSILRDKKPNDSSGSDMEYGFVPDYEPDLQIVQVRPYLYMSSCDVAYNLDILKLHNITHILNVANLNNVYPNQFTYKNLPIWDLPEVKITKFFKYAFDFINQARNSGGRVLVHCNAGKSRSTTIVVGYILADEHVRISKSLEEIRVHRPFVKPNDGFMQQLEEYETSILAEGGATGAPT
;
A
#
# COMPACT_ATOMS: atom_id res chain seq x y z
N MET A 1 -29.61 3.01 6.55
CA MET A 1 -29.63 4.49 6.81
C MET A 1 -28.47 5.09 6.06
N SER A 2 -28.70 6.19 5.35
CA SER A 2 -27.68 6.75 4.43
C SER A 2 -26.69 7.60 5.22
N PHE A 3 -25.39 7.43 4.96
CA PHE A 3 -24.25 8.22 5.47
C PHE A 3 -24.50 9.76 5.37
N LEU A 4 -25.27 10.21 4.38
CA LEU A 4 -25.68 11.60 4.23
C LEU A 4 -26.61 12.08 5.35
N ASN A 5 -27.46 11.20 5.90
CA ASN A 5 -28.33 11.54 7.03
C ASN A 5 -27.55 11.70 8.34
N ASP A 6 -26.50 10.90 8.51
CA ASP A 6 -25.63 10.99 9.69
C ASP A 6 -24.80 12.30 9.66
N ILE A 7 -24.35 12.74 8.47
CA ILE A 7 -23.68 14.03 8.30
C ILE A 7 -24.63 15.20 8.54
N SER A 8 -25.87 15.14 8.04
CA SER A 8 -26.86 16.24 8.20
C SER A 8 -27.37 16.38 9.62
N SER A 9 -27.36 15.30 10.41
CA SER A 9 -27.75 15.28 11.82
C SER A 9 -26.60 15.64 12.78
N PHE A 10 -25.37 15.82 12.27
CA PHE A 10 -24.21 16.09 13.11
C PHE A 10 -24.25 17.52 13.66
N SER A 11 -24.37 17.65 14.97
CA SER A 11 -24.35 18.95 15.65
C SER A 11 -22.92 19.40 15.92
N LYS A 12 -22.55 20.58 15.40
CA LYS A 12 -21.25 21.19 15.69
C LYS A 12 -21.02 21.48 17.19
N VAL A 13 -22.09 21.54 17.97
CA VAL A 13 -22.03 21.71 19.44
C VAL A 13 -21.46 20.47 20.14
N ALA A 14 -21.51 19.31 19.49
CA ALA A 14 -20.93 18.07 20.01
C ALA A 14 -19.41 17.96 19.78
N LEU A 15 -18.81 18.87 19.00
CA LEU A 15 -17.35 18.91 18.80
C LEU A 15 -16.68 19.42 20.07
N LYS A 16 -15.82 18.58 20.65
CA LYS A 16 -14.93 19.02 21.72
C LYS A 16 -13.83 19.89 21.12
N SER A 17 -13.52 21.01 21.78
CA SER A 17 -12.32 21.78 21.46
C SER A 17 -11.09 20.91 21.70
N VAL A 18 -10.26 20.73 20.68
CA VAL A 18 -9.05 19.90 20.75
C VAL A 18 -7.85 20.80 20.46
N GLU A 19 -6.83 20.72 21.31
CA GLU A 19 -5.54 21.33 21.04
C GLU A 19 -4.80 20.47 20.01
N THR A 20 -4.32 21.08 18.94
CA THR A 20 -3.59 20.40 17.88
C THR A 20 -2.13 20.81 17.87
N CYS A 21 -1.21 19.86 17.95
CA CYS A 21 0.21 20.14 17.80
C CYS A 21 0.59 20.14 16.31
N VAL A 22 1.00 21.28 15.78
CA VAL A 22 1.43 21.44 14.39
C VAL A 22 2.95 21.55 14.34
N ARG A 23 3.58 20.75 13.51
CA ARG A 23 5.02 20.85 13.22
C ARG A 23 5.22 21.75 12.01
N ARG A 24 6.01 22.82 12.15
CA ARG A 24 6.39 23.72 11.07
C ARG A 24 7.54 23.15 10.24
N GLU A 25 7.77 23.71 9.06
CA GLU A 25 8.87 23.32 8.15
C GLU A 25 10.26 23.49 8.77
N ASP A 26 10.43 24.43 9.71
CA ASP A 26 11.67 24.65 10.49
C ASP A 26 11.89 23.64 11.61
N GLY A 27 10.97 22.66 11.77
CA GLY A 27 11.01 21.62 12.80
C GLY A 27 10.45 22.07 14.16
N SER A 28 10.06 23.34 14.33
CA SER A 28 9.40 23.84 15.55
C SER A 28 7.99 23.28 15.67
N ARG A 29 7.49 23.17 16.92
CA ARG A 29 6.15 22.68 17.23
C ARG A 29 5.33 23.78 17.84
N VAL A 30 4.09 23.92 17.36
CA VAL A 30 3.15 24.93 17.82
C VAL A 30 1.87 24.24 18.28
N LEU A 31 1.41 24.58 19.46
CA LEU A 31 0.09 24.15 19.95
C LEU A 31 -0.95 25.18 19.49
N GLU A 32 -1.90 24.71 18.69
CA GLU A 32 -3.02 25.51 18.19
C GLU A 32 -4.33 25.02 18.79
N ALA A 33 -5.19 25.94 19.18
CA ALA A 33 -6.57 25.62 19.52
C ALA A 33 -7.52 26.37 18.61
N ARG A 34 -8.66 25.77 18.34
CA ARG A 34 -9.74 26.36 17.55
C ARG A 34 -10.80 26.87 18.50
N ASP A 35 -11.13 28.17 18.42
CA ASP A 35 -12.22 28.73 19.19
C ASP A 35 -13.62 28.40 18.65
N ALA A 36 -14.65 28.73 19.39
CA ALA A 36 -16.05 28.48 19.01
C ALA A 36 -16.46 29.16 17.68
N SER A 37 -15.74 30.18 17.23
CA SER A 37 -15.94 30.86 15.95
C SER A 37 -15.25 30.16 14.79
N GLY A 38 -14.40 29.15 15.09
CA GLY A 38 -13.61 28.42 14.11
C GLY A 38 -12.26 29.06 13.79
N LYS A 39 -11.86 30.09 14.52
CA LYS A 39 -10.57 30.78 14.35
C LYS A 39 -9.49 30.03 15.12
N PHE A 40 -8.34 29.81 14.48
CA PHE A 40 -7.17 29.22 15.12
C PHE A 40 -6.40 30.26 15.93
N SER A 41 -6.00 29.91 17.16
CA SER A 41 -5.10 30.66 17.99
C SER A 41 -3.91 29.80 18.43
N ILE A 42 -2.71 30.39 18.42
CA ILE A 42 -1.50 29.73 18.89
C ILE A 42 -1.46 29.82 20.40
N LEU A 43 -1.45 28.69 21.10
CA LEU A 43 -1.42 28.63 22.56
C LEU A 43 0.00 28.61 23.11
N ARG A 44 0.94 27.94 22.45
CA ARG A 44 2.35 27.83 22.85
C ARG A 44 3.26 27.55 21.66
N ASP A 45 4.44 28.20 21.66
CA ASP A 45 5.59 27.79 20.86
C ASP A 45 6.46 26.84 21.69
N LYS A 46 6.57 25.57 21.27
CA LYS A 46 7.51 24.62 21.89
C LYS A 46 8.83 24.62 21.12
N LYS A 47 9.94 24.84 21.83
CA LYS A 47 11.28 24.69 21.26
C LYS A 47 11.62 23.19 21.05
N PRO A 48 12.52 22.83 20.11
CA PRO A 48 12.78 21.45 19.72
C PRO A 48 13.26 20.50 20.82
N ASN A 49 13.62 20.99 22.02
CA ASN A 49 14.24 20.22 23.11
C ASN A 49 13.40 20.09 24.39
N ASP A 50 12.10 20.41 24.37
CA ASP A 50 11.27 20.28 25.56
C ASP A 50 10.62 18.89 25.63
N SER A 51 11.29 17.94 26.31
CA SER A 51 10.88 16.54 26.42
C SER A 51 10.03 16.23 27.67
N SER A 52 9.34 17.21 28.25
CA SER A 52 8.52 17.00 29.44
C SER A 52 7.02 17.07 29.10
N GLY A 53 6.39 15.91 29.06
CA GLY A 53 4.95 15.75 29.04
C GLY A 53 4.47 14.77 27.97
N SER A 54 3.60 13.83 28.34
CA SER A 54 2.88 12.93 27.43
C SER A 54 1.90 13.75 26.59
N ASP A 55 2.41 14.34 25.50
CA ASP A 55 1.57 15.05 24.55
C ASP A 55 0.87 14.03 23.67
N MET A 56 -0.41 13.84 23.87
CA MET A 56 -1.24 13.14 22.88
C MET A 56 -1.34 14.05 21.65
N GLU A 57 -0.60 13.72 20.60
CA GLU A 57 -0.75 14.35 19.29
C GLU A 57 -2.08 13.86 18.69
N TYR A 58 -3.09 14.72 18.68
CA TYR A 58 -4.32 14.50 17.92
C TYR A 58 -4.13 15.10 16.52
N GLY A 59 -4.03 14.30 15.58
CA GLY A 59 -3.80 14.56 14.17
C GLY A 59 -2.95 13.41 13.68
N PHE A 60 -2.95 13.02 12.50
CA PHE A 60 -2.22 11.93 11.90
C PHE A 60 -1.11 11.38 12.81
N VAL A 61 -1.38 10.33 13.58
CA VAL A 61 -0.36 9.65 14.39
C VAL A 61 0.62 9.10 13.39
N PRO A 62 1.86 9.64 13.28
CA PRO A 62 2.84 9.03 12.41
C PRO A 62 3.04 7.62 12.96
N ASP A 63 2.85 6.62 12.12
CA ASP A 63 3.25 5.27 12.44
C ASP A 63 4.78 5.26 12.47
N TYR A 64 5.34 5.38 13.67
CA TYR A 64 6.80 5.39 13.88
C TYR A 64 7.39 3.98 13.82
N GLU A 65 6.56 2.96 13.83
CA GLU A 65 7.02 1.59 13.70
C GLU A 65 6.97 1.17 12.21
N PRO A 66 8.13 1.03 11.55
CA PRO A 66 8.16 0.61 10.17
C PRO A 66 7.58 -0.80 10.02
N ASP A 67 6.72 -0.98 9.02
CA ASP A 67 6.23 -2.30 8.65
C ASP A 67 7.31 -3.10 7.91
N LEU A 68 8.15 -3.80 8.66
CA LEU A 68 9.25 -4.59 8.13
C LEU A 68 8.83 -6.01 7.72
N GLN A 69 7.54 -6.29 7.65
CA GLN A 69 7.03 -7.59 7.25
C GLN A 69 7.13 -7.79 5.73
N ILE A 70 7.98 -8.72 5.32
CA ILE A 70 8.04 -9.22 3.95
C ILE A 70 7.31 -10.56 3.85
N VAL A 71 6.50 -10.73 2.80
CA VAL A 71 5.77 -11.97 2.53
C VAL A 71 6.35 -12.65 1.30
N GLN A 72 6.80 -13.88 1.47
CA GLN A 72 7.16 -14.75 0.35
C GLN A 72 5.91 -15.42 -0.19
N VAL A 73 5.47 -15.00 -1.37
CA VAL A 73 4.27 -15.52 -2.03
C VAL A 73 4.61 -16.75 -2.89
N ARG A 74 5.77 -16.70 -3.56
CA ARG A 74 6.37 -17.81 -4.31
C ARG A 74 7.89 -17.78 -4.09
N PRO A 75 8.63 -18.84 -4.42
CA PRO A 75 10.09 -18.86 -4.22
C PRO A 75 10.85 -17.70 -4.83
N TYR A 76 10.30 -17.09 -5.88
CA TYR A 76 10.86 -15.95 -6.61
C TYR A 76 10.07 -14.65 -6.42
N LEU A 77 8.89 -14.68 -5.77
CA LEU A 77 7.97 -13.55 -5.67
C LEU A 77 7.68 -13.17 -4.22
N TYR A 78 7.97 -11.94 -3.88
CA TYR A 78 7.78 -11.35 -2.55
C TYR A 78 6.93 -10.09 -2.64
N MET A 79 6.25 -9.75 -1.54
CA MET A 79 5.51 -8.50 -1.42
C MET A 79 5.67 -7.85 -0.05
N SER A 80 5.58 -6.52 -0.01
CA SER A 80 5.72 -5.74 1.23
C SER A 80 5.19 -4.31 1.12
N SER A 81 5.39 -3.56 2.21
CA SER A 81 5.34 -2.09 2.26
C SER A 81 6.59 -1.46 1.63
N CYS A 82 6.63 -0.14 1.55
CA CYS A 82 7.84 0.60 1.17
C CYS A 82 8.94 0.53 2.24
N ASP A 83 8.61 0.31 3.51
CA ASP A 83 9.59 0.24 4.59
C ASP A 83 10.58 -0.91 4.39
N VAL A 84 10.10 -2.05 3.92
CA VAL A 84 10.96 -3.17 3.52
C VAL A 84 11.80 -2.80 2.29
N ALA A 85 11.21 -2.15 1.28
CA ALA A 85 11.93 -1.75 0.07
C ALA A 85 13.04 -0.72 0.37
N TYR A 86 12.94 -0.03 1.51
CA TYR A 86 13.93 0.93 2.00
C TYR A 86 14.91 0.32 3.02
N ASN A 87 14.78 -0.96 3.34
CA ASN A 87 15.64 -1.67 4.27
C ASN A 87 16.58 -2.63 3.53
N LEU A 88 17.83 -2.19 3.34
CA LEU A 88 18.82 -2.94 2.57
C LEU A 88 19.12 -4.32 3.15
N ASP A 89 19.15 -4.44 4.49
CA ASP A 89 19.48 -5.69 5.16
C ASP A 89 18.39 -6.74 4.94
N ILE A 90 17.12 -6.36 5.00
CA ILE A 90 16.01 -7.25 4.70
C ILE A 90 16.05 -7.68 3.22
N LEU A 91 16.29 -6.75 2.30
CA LEU A 91 16.39 -7.08 0.88
C LEU A 91 17.50 -8.10 0.60
N LYS A 92 18.67 -7.92 1.23
CA LYS A 92 19.80 -8.85 1.12
C LYS A 92 19.53 -10.19 1.79
N LEU A 93 18.92 -10.18 2.98
CA LEU A 93 18.56 -11.40 3.72
C LEU A 93 17.67 -12.32 2.87
N HIS A 94 16.72 -11.74 2.12
CA HIS A 94 15.82 -12.49 1.25
C HIS A 94 16.38 -12.70 -0.17
N ASN A 95 17.62 -12.28 -0.44
CA ASN A 95 18.27 -12.35 -1.75
C ASN A 95 17.43 -11.70 -2.86
N ILE A 96 16.79 -10.58 -2.56
CA ILE A 96 16.05 -9.81 -3.56
C ILE A 96 17.04 -9.29 -4.61
N THR A 97 16.69 -9.38 -5.87
CA THR A 97 17.48 -8.92 -7.01
C THR A 97 16.74 -7.87 -7.85
N HIS A 98 15.42 -7.96 -7.84
CA HIS A 98 14.53 -7.10 -8.61
C HIS A 98 13.49 -6.45 -7.69
N ILE A 99 13.16 -5.20 -7.94
CA ILE A 99 12.16 -4.45 -7.17
C ILE A 99 11.15 -3.83 -8.13
N LEU A 100 9.90 -4.26 -8.01
CA LEU A 100 8.76 -3.69 -8.70
C LEU A 100 8.05 -2.68 -7.78
N ASN A 101 8.31 -1.41 -8.03
CA ASN A 101 7.71 -0.30 -7.32
C ASN A 101 6.39 0.09 -8.01
N VAL A 102 5.26 -0.28 -7.40
CA VAL A 102 3.91 0.03 -7.92
C VAL A 102 3.26 1.21 -7.20
N ALA A 103 4.08 2.07 -6.61
CA ALA A 103 3.70 3.35 -6.04
C ALA A 103 4.57 4.45 -6.67
N ASN A 104 4.14 5.67 -6.57
CA ASN A 104 4.94 6.80 -7.07
C ASN A 104 6.01 7.20 -6.04
N LEU A 105 6.90 6.27 -5.70
CA LEU A 105 7.95 6.41 -4.69
C LEU A 105 9.34 6.36 -5.34
N ASN A 106 10.33 6.92 -4.64
CA ASN A 106 11.71 6.91 -5.10
C ASN A 106 12.36 5.52 -4.93
N ASN A 107 13.26 5.17 -5.85
CA ASN A 107 14.10 3.98 -5.72
C ASN A 107 15.33 4.33 -4.86
N VAL A 108 15.52 3.62 -3.75
CA VAL A 108 16.56 3.96 -2.76
C VAL A 108 17.92 3.37 -3.13
N TYR A 109 17.95 2.21 -3.78
CA TYR A 109 19.20 1.49 -4.09
C TYR A 109 19.35 1.18 -5.58
N PRO A 110 19.33 2.19 -6.49
CA PRO A 110 19.27 1.96 -7.93
C PRO A 110 20.51 1.23 -8.50
N ASN A 111 21.63 1.27 -7.78
CA ASN A 111 22.88 0.60 -8.21
C ASN A 111 23.00 -0.85 -7.68
N GLN A 112 22.08 -1.32 -6.84
CA GLN A 112 22.15 -2.64 -6.20
C GLN A 112 21.07 -3.59 -6.68
N PHE A 113 19.95 -3.07 -7.16
CA PHE A 113 18.80 -3.86 -7.61
C PHE A 113 18.33 -3.40 -8.99
N THR A 114 17.74 -4.32 -9.73
CA THR A 114 17.02 -3.99 -10.97
C THR A 114 15.63 -3.48 -10.63
N TYR A 115 15.31 -2.26 -11.03
CA TYR A 115 14.03 -1.63 -10.72
C TYR A 115 13.11 -1.54 -11.92
N LYS A 116 11.82 -1.69 -11.65
CA LYS A 116 10.73 -1.28 -12.53
C LYS A 116 9.76 -0.40 -11.74
N ASN A 117 9.47 0.79 -12.25
CA ASN A 117 8.51 1.70 -11.63
C ASN A 117 7.23 1.73 -12.46
N LEU A 118 6.11 1.49 -11.81
CA LEU A 118 4.77 1.65 -12.35
C LEU A 118 4.02 2.65 -11.45
N PRO A 119 3.85 3.91 -11.89
CA PRO A 119 3.27 4.96 -11.06
C PRO A 119 1.75 4.78 -10.96
N ILE A 120 1.32 3.88 -10.09
CA ILE A 120 -0.09 3.55 -9.87
C ILE A 120 -0.59 4.31 -8.65
N TRP A 121 -1.67 5.09 -8.80
CA TRP A 121 -2.38 5.69 -7.68
C TRP A 121 -3.34 4.68 -7.07
N ASP A 122 -3.48 4.69 -5.73
CA ASP A 122 -4.38 3.80 -5.00
C ASP A 122 -5.80 4.39 -4.94
N LEU A 123 -6.42 4.51 -6.11
CA LEU A 123 -7.74 5.08 -6.30
C LEU A 123 -8.63 4.09 -7.06
N PRO A 124 -9.89 3.89 -6.66
CA PRO A 124 -10.79 2.91 -7.27
C PRO A 124 -10.99 3.08 -8.78
N GLU A 125 -10.94 4.31 -9.28
CA GLU A 125 -11.12 4.65 -10.69
C GLU A 125 -9.88 4.39 -11.56
N VAL A 126 -8.73 4.12 -10.96
CA VAL A 126 -7.51 3.81 -11.70
C VAL A 126 -7.61 2.43 -12.34
N LYS A 127 -7.37 2.34 -13.63
CA LYS A 127 -7.35 1.05 -14.37
C LYS A 127 -6.02 0.34 -14.14
N ILE A 128 -5.91 -0.43 -13.02
CA ILE A 128 -4.69 -1.13 -12.65
C ILE A 128 -4.34 -2.26 -13.62
N THR A 129 -5.33 -2.87 -14.25
CA THR A 129 -5.15 -3.93 -15.26
C THR A 129 -4.31 -3.51 -16.46
N LYS A 130 -4.27 -2.21 -16.80
CA LYS A 130 -3.37 -1.68 -17.84
C LYS A 130 -1.88 -1.88 -17.53
N PHE A 131 -1.54 -2.05 -16.27
CA PHE A 131 -0.16 -2.26 -15.82
C PHE A 131 0.21 -3.74 -15.69
N PHE A 132 -0.76 -4.65 -15.77
CA PHE A 132 -0.54 -6.08 -15.56
C PHE A 132 0.54 -6.63 -16.49
N LYS A 133 0.43 -6.38 -17.78
CA LYS A 133 1.44 -6.84 -18.74
C LYS A 133 2.85 -6.40 -18.33
N TYR A 134 3.04 -5.14 -18.02
CA TYR A 134 4.37 -4.61 -17.66
C TYR A 134 4.90 -5.17 -16.34
N ALA A 135 4.01 -5.38 -15.37
CA ALA A 135 4.34 -5.98 -14.08
C ALA A 135 4.71 -7.45 -14.25
N PHE A 136 3.90 -8.21 -14.98
CA PHE A 136 4.06 -9.64 -15.19
C PHE A 136 5.32 -9.96 -16.02
N ASP A 137 5.57 -9.19 -17.08
CA ASP A 137 6.81 -9.32 -17.86
C ASP A 137 8.05 -9.12 -16.98
N PHE A 138 8.03 -8.14 -16.07
CA PHE A 138 9.13 -7.88 -15.14
C PHE A 138 9.30 -9.00 -14.10
N ILE A 139 8.19 -9.50 -13.54
CA ILE A 139 8.22 -10.65 -12.61
C ILE A 139 8.79 -11.89 -13.31
N ASN A 140 8.34 -12.17 -14.53
CA ASN A 140 8.83 -13.29 -15.34
C ASN A 140 10.30 -13.11 -15.72
N GLN A 141 10.75 -11.91 -16.04
CA GLN A 141 12.17 -11.64 -16.29
C GLN A 141 13.03 -11.98 -15.08
N ALA A 142 12.61 -11.55 -13.87
CA ALA A 142 13.31 -11.87 -12.63
C ALA A 142 13.33 -13.40 -12.39
N ARG A 143 12.19 -14.07 -12.52
CA ARG A 143 12.07 -15.52 -12.37
C ARG A 143 12.98 -16.28 -13.33
N ASN A 144 12.96 -15.94 -14.61
CA ASN A 144 13.73 -16.62 -15.67
C ASN A 144 15.24 -16.41 -15.54
N SER A 145 15.67 -15.32 -14.91
CA SER A 145 17.07 -15.09 -14.58
C SER A 145 17.53 -15.72 -13.25
N GLY A 146 16.67 -16.53 -12.61
CA GLY A 146 16.95 -17.11 -11.30
C GLY A 146 16.94 -16.09 -10.15
N GLY A 147 16.41 -14.90 -10.40
CA GLY A 147 16.33 -13.82 -9.42
C GLY A 147 15.07 -13.90 -8.53
N ARG A 148 14.99 -12.96 -7.59
CA ARG A 148 13.85 -12.78 -6.69
C ARG A 148 13.32 -11.38 -6.79
N VAL A 149 12.01 -11.24 -6.98
CA VAL A 149 11.36 -9.94 -7.15
C VAL A 149 10.54 -9.58 -5.92
N LEU A 150 10.74 -8.36 -5.44
CA LEU A 150 9.88 -7.73 -4.44
C LEU A 150 8.90 -6.80 -5.15
N VAL A 151 7.60 -7.01 -4.94
CA VAL A 151 6.55 -6.09 -5.36
C VAL A 151 6.11 -5.26 -4.15
N HIS A 152 6.29 -3.95 -4.21
CA HIS A 152 5.88 -3.09 -3.10
C HIS A 152 5.06 -1.89 -3.57
N CYS A 153 4.21 -1.40 -2.67
CA CYS A 153 3.59 -0.09 -2.78
C CYS A 153 3.91 0.73 -1.52
N ASN A 154 3.06 1.64 -1.09
CA ASN A 154 3.30 2.36 0.16
C ASN A 154 3.10 1.43 1.37
N ALA A 155 1.87 1.04 1.66
CA ALA A 155 1.54 0.20 2.83
C ALA A 155 1.55 -1.32 2.55
N GLY A 156 1.86 -1.78 1.33
CA GLY A 156 1.80 -3.22 0.99
C GLY A 156 0.41 -3.84 1.16
N LYS A 157 -0.65 -3.05 0.95
CA LYS A 157 -2.02 -3.43 1.29
C LYS A 157 -2.94 -3.59 0.06
N SER A 158 -2.88 -2.65 -0.88
CA SER A 158 -3.81 -2.60 -2.01
C SER A 158 -3.11 -2.84 -3.34
N ARG A 159 -2.33 -1.89 -3.86
CA ARG A 159 -1.69 -1.93 -5.20
C ARG A 159 -0.78 -3.14 -5.40
N SER A 160 0.17 -3.36 -4.49
CA SER A 160 1.09 -4.52 -4.57
C SER A 160 0.33 -5.84 -4.47
N THR A 161 -0.68 -5.93 -3.60
CA THR A 161 -1.53 -7.11 -3.49
C THR A 161 -2.27 -7.38 -4.80
N THR A 162 -2.85 -6.34 -5.41
CA THR A 162 -3.57 -6.47 -6.69
C THR A 162 -2.68 -6.99 -7.81
N ILE A 163 -1.46 -6.46 -7.94
CA ILE A 163 -0.49 -6.94 -8.94
C ILE A 163 -0.10 -8.39 -8.68
N VAL A 164 0.21 -8.76 -7.44
CA VAL A 164 0.62 -10.12 -7.08
C VAL A 164 -0.51 -11.13 -7.31
N VAL A 165 -1.72 -10.82 -6.88
CA VAL A 165 -2.90 -11.69 -7.06
C VAL A 165 -3.23 -11.83 -8.56
N GLY A 166 -3.21 -10.74 -9.32
CA GLY A 166 -3.42 -10.78 -10.77
C GLY A 166 -2.36 -11.60 -11.49
N TYR A 167 -1.10 -11.55 -11.04
CA TYR A 167 -0.02 -12.38 -11.59
C TYR A 167 -0.24 -13.86 -11.32
N ILE A 168 -0.58 -14.24 -10.08
CA ILE A 168 -0.84 -15.64 -9.71
C ILE A 168 -2.03 -16.20 -10.51
N LEU A 169 -3.08 -15.40 -10.68
CA LEU A 169 -4.21 -15.78 -11.50
C LEU A 169 -3.81 -16.03 -12.96
N ALA A 170 -3.00 -15.16 -13.54
CA ALA A 170 -2.56 -15.31 -14.93
C ALA A 170 -1.57 -16.46 -15.17
N ASP A 171 -0.64 -16.66 -14.24
CA ASP A 171 0.46 -17.64 -14.37
C ASP A 171 0.03 -19.05 -13.91
N GLU A 172 -0.74 -19.13 -12.83
CA GLU A 172 -1.06 -20.41 -12.17
C GLU A 172 -2.55 -20.78 -12.24
N HIS A 173 -3.41 -19.93 -12.77
CA HIS A 173 -4.87 -20.08 -12.79
C HIS A 173 -5.49 -20.29 -11.39
N VAL A 174 -4.81 -19.82 -10.35
CA VAL A 174 -5.31 -19.85 -8.97
C VAL A 174 -6.32 -18.70 -8.78
N ARG A 175 -7.50 -19.00 -8.26
CA ARG A 175 -8.55 -18.02 -8.03
C ARG A 175 -8.11 -16.90 -7.08
N ILE A 176 -8.64 -15.70 -7.30
CA ILE A 176 -8.36 -14.50 -6.50
C ILE A 176 -8.61 -14.75 -5.02
N SER A 177 -9.75 -15.37 -4.68
CA SER A 177 -10.13 -15.66 -3.29
C SER A 177 -9.05 -16.49 -2.58
N LYS A 178 -8.55 -17.53 -3.25
CA LYS A 178 -7.52 -18.43 -2.70
C LYS A 178 -6.18 -17.71 -2.57
N SER A 179 -5.76 -16.94 -3.58
CA SER A 179 -4.52 -16.16 -3.52
C SER A 179 -4.54 -15.12 -2.39
N LEU A 180 -5.68 -14.45 -2.18
CA LEU A 180 -5.86 -13.52 -1.07
C LEU A 180 -5.84 -14.23 0.29
N GLU A 181 -6.44 -15.41 0.40
CA GLU A 181 -6.41 -16.23 1.62
C GLU A 181 -4.98 -16.63 1.97
N GLU A 182 -4.21 -17.16 1.02
CA GLU A 182 -2.80 -17.52 1.19
C GLU A 182 -1.96 -16.32 1.68
N ILE A 183 -2.14 -15.14 1.08
CA ILE A 183 -1.40 -13.95 1.48
C ILE A 183 -1.82 -13.48 2.87
N ARG A 184 -3.12 -13.54 3.22
CA ARG A 184 -3.66 -13.11 4.51
C ARG A 184 -3.18 -13.94 5.70
N VAL A 185 -2.74 -15.17 5.49
CA VAL A 185 -2.10 -15.97 6.54
C VAL A 185 -0.89 -15.24 7.12
N HIS A 186 -0.12 -14.56 6.26
CA HIS A 186 1.10 -13.87 6.65
C HIS A 186 0.92 -12.35 6.79
N ARG A 187 -0.07 -11.77 6.09
CA ARG A 187 -0.35 -10.34 6.06
C ARG A 187 -1.86 -10.10 6.12
N PRO A 188 -2.48 -10.18 7.33
CA PRO A 188 -3.95 -10.23 7.48
C PRO A 188 -4.69 -8.99 6.95
N PHE A 189 -4.03 -7.85 6.92
CA PHE A 189 -4.62 -6.57 6.54
C PHE A 189 -4.57 -6.26 5.04
N VAL A 190 -4.11 -7.20 4.18
CA VAL A 190 -4.15 -6.98 2.73
C VAL A 190 -5.59 -6.86 2.25
N LYS A 191 -5.84 -5.78 1.55
CA LYS A 191 -7.15 -5.43 1.02
C LYS A 191 -6.97 -4.52 -0.19
N PRO A 192 -7.05 -5.03 -1.43
CA PRO A 192 -7.21 -4.18 -2.60
C PRO A 192 -8.39 -3.23 -2.41
N ASN A 193 -8.32 -2.02 -2.93
CA ASN A 193 -9.47 -1.12 -2.92
C ASN A 193 -10.61 -1.70 -3.77
N ASP A 194 -11.83 -1.22 -3.59
CA ASP A 194 -13.02 -1.82 -4.19
C ASP A 194 -12.98 -1.81 -5.73
N GLY A 195 -12.44 -0.75 -6.34
CA GLY A 195 -12.28 -0.69 -7.80
C GLY A 195 -11.21 -1.65 -8.33
N PHE A 196 -10.16 -1.92 -7.56
CA PHE A 196 -9.16 -2.92 -7.92
C PHE A 196 -9.69 -4.35 -7.74
N MET A 197 -10.51 -4.58 -6.72
CA MET A 197 -11.18 -5.87 -6.56
C MET A 197 -12.11 -6.16 -7.73
N GLN A 198 -12.95 -5.20 -8.12
CA GLN A 198 -13.81 -5.36 -9.29
C GLN A 198 -13.00 -5.68 -10.55
N GLN A 199 -11.89 -4.96 -10.80
CA GLN A 199 -11.04 -5.21 -11.96
C GLN A 199 -10.35 -6.59 -11.93
N LEU A 200 -9.99 -7.08 -10.74
CA LEU A 200 -9.48 -8.44 -10.57
C LEU A 200 -10.57 -9.47 -10.91
N GLU A 201 -11.80 -9.31 -10.45
CA GLU A 201 -12.92 -10.21 -10.71
C GLU A 201 -13.28 -10.24 -12.22
N GLU A 202 -13.26 -9.10 -12.88
CA GLU A 202 -13.42 -9.00 -14.34
C GLU A 202 -12.29 -9.74 -15.07
N TYR A 203 -11.04 -9.58 -14.58
CA TYR A 203 -9.87 -10.25 -15.12
C TYR A 203 -9.93 -11.77 -14.90
N GLU A 204 -10.34 -12.23 -13.71
CA GLU A 204 -10.57 -13.65 -13.43
C GLU A 204 -11.56 -14.27 -14.40
N THR A 205 -12.66 -13.57 -14.65
CA THR A 205 -13.68 -14.02 -15.59
C THR A 205 -13.11 -14.19 -17.00
N SER A 206 -12.27 -13.26 -17.46
CA SER A 206 -11.63 -13.34 -18.78
C SER A 206 -10.65 -14.51 -18.89
N ILE A 207 -9.80 -14.71 -17.88
CA ILE A 207 -8.82 -15.81 -17.87
C ILE A 207 -9.51 -17.18 -17.83
N LEU A 208 -10.56 -17.33 -17.04
CA LEU A 208 -11.30 -18.60 -16.96
C LEU A 208 -12.09 -18.90 -18.24
N ALA A 209 -12.59 -17.88 -18.94
CA ALA A 209 -13.25 -18.06 -20.24
C ALA A 209 -12.26 -18.51 -21.32
N GLU A 210 -11.05 -17.96 -21.36
CA GLU A 210 -10.00 -18.36 -22.31
C GLU A 210 -9.50 -19.79 -22.05
N GLY A 211 -9.35 -20.19 -20.77
CA GLY A 211 -8.93 -21.53 -20.37
C GLY A 211 -9.97 -22.62 -20.68
N GLY A 212 -11.26 -22.28 -20.70
CA GLY A 212 -12.34 -23.20 -21.06
C GLY A 212 -12.46 -23.50 -22.55
N ALA A 213 -11.93 -22.65 -23.42
CA ALA A 213 -12.01 -22.82 -24.86
C ALA A 213 -10.94 -23.81 -25.45
N THR A 214 -9.92 -24.15 -24.66
CA THR A 214 -8.83 -25.06 -25.11
C THR A 214 -9.03 -26.54 -24.76
N GLY A 215 -10.19 -26.88 -24.15
CA GLY A 215 -10.50 -28.23 -23.64
C GLY A 215 -11.58 -29.00 -24.39
N ALA A 216 -11.81 -28.78 -25.69
CA ALA A 216 -12.65 -29.66 -26.49
C ALA A 216 -11.76 -30.78 -27.10
N PRO A 217 -11.90 -32.07 -26.72
CA PRO A 217 -11.23 -33.16 -27.39
C PRO A 217 -11.87 -33.36 -28.76
N THR A 218 -11.06 -33.36 -29.80
CA THR A 218 -11.41 -33.92 -31.11
C THR A 218 -11.37 -35.45 -31.06
#